data_dd431fedc5a5517ab0fc61fc8dc47a21
#
_entry.id   dd431fedc5a5517ab0fc61fc8dc47a21
#
_cell.length_a   1.000
_cell.length_b   1.000
_cell.length_c   1.000
_cell.angle_alpha   90.00
_cell.angle_beta   90.00
_cell.angle_gamma   90.00
#
_symmetry.space_group_name_H-M   'P 1'
#
loop_
_entity.id
_entity.type
_entity.pdbx_description
1 polymer ?
#
loop_
_entity_poly.entity_id
_entity_poly.type
_entity_poly.pdbx_seq_one_letter_code
_entity_poly.pdbx_strand_id
1 'polypeptide(L)'
;MAERSKSRSVYDEPSTSVRLSSWKEIAAYLHRDPRTAQLWEKSEGLPIHRLEHQSRASVYAYTREIDAWLRARSEPPPAEKLNGEGKDASGLHMVPVIPLVLVLLFLAALAGVTATVKGIKARNAGPPDVAQAVPVLAVLPFEEQTATEGPLANDLTEELIADLARLGKVTVIARNSVFSFKGAHLTMGQVASRLHATLVLRGTVARTQEQVQVTVELLDAPRNTHLWGASYVRQAGDDSALMQEMASAIAAEVTGQIQGAAVAAPAIERQEDAQARQAYLAGRFYWNQRTPEGFKKAIALFRQALAIDPKYADAYAGLAETYVLMTDRGGASDASAFIKAKSAAETALGLDPENANAYNALAFATYRQDWDFVRAEQYFRKAVALRPEYAVAHQWYGEFLGDMRRFDQSIDELRRAENLDPLSPMVGSDLADGYMHAGRLTEADAELGRIEEIYPDFLPAYIYRIQVQTRMGKLDAAAIEAEKYQALSHDGTPLQVVRIEQMSAMGNVDGARRQLSGLLGGAAGRSFSAYRTAQLRFLVGEDDPGYTDLEQAYRRRSWWLVTMLVDPGFDAVRSQPRFIELARRVGLPQFNQPSEVAYSIAAEH
;
A
#
# COMPACT_ATOMS: atom_id res chain seq x y z
N MET A 1 58.46 33.25 46.04
CA MET A 1 58.76 33.11 44.61
C MET A 1 57.52 32.54 43.97
N ALA A 2 56.87 33.31 43.16
CA ALA A 2 55.55 33.06 42.60
C ALA A 2 55.67 32.36 41.24
N GLU A 3 54.82 31.37 41.00
CA GLU A 3 54.52 30.96 39.64
C GLU A 3 53.02 30.81 39.47
N ARG A 4 52.51 31.59 38.55
CA ARG A 4 51.10 31.67 38.18
C ARG A 4 50.70 30.50 37.32
N SER A 5 49.72 29.75 37.77
CA SER A 5 48.95 28.81 36.98
C SER A 5 48.05 29.56 36.01
N LYS A 6 48.27 29.40 34.71
CA LYS A 6 47.34 29.78 33.66
C LYS A 6 46.40 28.58 33.40
N SER A 7 45.11 28.82 33.59
CA SER A 7 44.05 27.94 33.16
C SER A 7 44.06 27.75 31.64
N ARG A 8 44.25 26.56 31.17
CA ARG A 8 44.14 26.18 29.76
C ARG A 8 42.71 25.66 29.49
N SER A 9 42.04 26.35 28.62
CA SER A 9 40.74 25.99 28.05
C SER A 9 40.84 24.60 27.40
N VAL A 10 39.94 23.72 27.81
CA VAL A 10 39.72 22.41 27.22
C VAL A 10 38.75 22.60 26.04
N TYR A 11 39.24 22.70 24.83
CA TYR A 11 38.58 22.42 23.55
C TYR A 11 39.55 22.68 22.40
N ASP A 12 40.48 21.75 22.17
CA ASP A 12 41.18 21.57 20.90
C ASP A 12 41.63 20.13 20.82
N GLU A 13 40.75 19.25 20.32
CA GLU A 13 41.16 17.96 19.75
C GLU A 13 41.54 18.18 18.28
N PRO A 14 42.72 17.73 17.83
CA PRO A 14 43.06 17.75 16.42
C PRO A 14 42.26 16.69 15.69
N SER A 15 41.20 17.07 14.99
CA SER A 15 40.44 16.20 14.08
C SER A 15 41.39 15.70 12.97
N THR A 16 41.88 14.49 13.09
CA THR A 16 42.65 13.77 12.06
C THR A 16 41.71 13.55 10.87
N SER A 17 41.93 14.29 9.79
CA SER A 17 41.22 14.09 8.53
C SER A 17 41.62 12.73 7.95
N VAL A 18 40.67 11.80 7.85
CA VAL A 18 40.88 10.46 7.29
C VAL A 18 40.62 10.50 5.79
N ARG A 19 41.51 9.88 5.01
CA ARG A 19 41.33 9.71 3.57
C ARG A 19 40.54 8.46 3.29
N LEU A 20 39.40 8.59 2.59
CA LEU A 20 38.57 7.51 2.07
C LEU A 20 38.98 7.26 0.62
N SER A 21 39.37 6.05 0.27
CA SER A 21 40.10 5.77 -1.00
C SER A 21 39.25 5.00 -2.03
N SER A 22 37.94 4.88 -1.81
CA SER A 22 37.03 4.21 -2.73
C SER A 22 35.60 4.72 -2.58
N TRP A 23 34.79 4.57 -3.64
CA TRP A 23 33.35 4.86 -3.57
C TRP A 23 32.65 4.10 -2.44
N LYS A 24 33.09 2.90 -2.12
CA LYS A 24 32.52 2.09 -1.03
C LYS A 24 32.79 2.72 0.34
N GLU A 25 33.99 3.21 0.57
CA GLU A 25 34.37 3.88 1.84
C GLU A 25 33.66 5.25 1.98
N ILE A 26 33.59 6.03 0.89
CA ILE A 26 32.90 7.32 0.85
C ILE A 26 31.41 7.13 1.12
N ALA A 27 30.78 6.18 0.47
CA ALA A 27 29.37 5.85 0.66
C ALA A 27 29.09 5.33 2.10
N ALA A 28 29.96 4.49 2.64
CA ALA A 28 29.85 4.02 4.03
C ALA A 28 29.94 5.19 5.03
N TYR A 29 30.86 6.14 4.80
CA TYR A 29 31.00 7.35 5.64
C TYR A 29 29.76 8.25 5.59
N LEU A 30 29.14 8.36 4.42
CA LEU A 30 27.93 9.14 4.20
C LEU A 30 26.65 8.40 4.66
N HIS A 31 26.76 7.14 5.09
CA HIS A 31 25.62 6.24 5.35
C HIS A 31 24.65 6.16 4.17
N ARG A 32 25.20 6.05 2.94
CA ARG A 32 24.45 5.95 1.68
C ARG A 32 25.08 4.85 0.80
N ASP A 33 24.37 4.48 -0.26
CA ASP A 33 24.91 3.58 -1.26
C ASP A 33 25.90 4.29 -2.21
N PRO A 34 26.80 3.56 -2.88
CA PRO A 34 27.81 4.14 -3.76
C PRO A 34 27.23 4.93 -4.95
N ARG A 35 26.04 4.56 -5.45
CA ARG A 35 25.37 5.26 -6.55
C ARG A 35 24.85 6.62 -6.11
N THR A 36 24.29 6.71 -4.92
CA THR A 36 23.86 7.98 -4.31
C THR A 36 25.05 8.92 -4.10
N ALA A 37 26.17 8.44 -3.59
CA ALA A 37 27.38 9.26 -3.45
C ALA A 37 27.91 9.76 -4.80
N GLN A 38 27.87 8.94 -5.85
CA GLN A 38 28.22 9.33 -7.21
C GLN A 38 27.26 10.35 -7.82
N LEU A 39 25.96 10.25 -7.50
CA LEU A 39 24.97 11.23 -7.92
C LEU A 39 25.23 12.57 -7.26
N TRP A 40 25.51 12.59 -5.94
CA TRP A 40 25.81 13.82 -5.19
C TRP A 40 27.10 14.50 -5.65
N GLU A 41 28.11 13.75 -6.11
CA GLU A 41 29.26 14.35 -6.79
C GLU A 41 28.82 15.16 -8.02
N LYS A 42 27.93 14.61 -8.85
CA LYS A 42 27.52 15.19 -10.12
C LYS A 42 26.50 16.32 -9.98
N SER A 43 25.52 16.15 -9.08
CA SER A 43 24.37 17.06 -8.96
C SER A 43 24.51 18.08 -7.83
N GLU A 44 25.34 17.80 -6.83
CA GLU A 44 25.33 18.53 -5.57
C GLU A 44 26.71 18.93 -5.08
N GLY A 45 27.75 18.64 -5.87
CA GLY A 45 29.12 19.08 -5.60
C GLY A 45 29.77 18.40 -4.39
N LEU A 46 29.46 17.12 -4.13
CA LEU A 46 30.18 16.34 -3.12
C LEU A 46 31.69 16.36 -3.43
N PRO A 47 32.57 16.73 -2.48
CA PRO A 47 34.01 16.92 -2.73
C PRO A 47 34.69 15.56 -2.95
N ILE A 48 34.92 15.22 -4.21
CA ILE A 48 35.60 13.99 -4.64
C ILE A 48 36.84 14.34 -5.44
N HIS A 49 37.95 13.73 -5.11
CA HIS A 49 39.24 13.86 -5.80
C HIS A 49 39.49 12.63 -6.66
N ARG A 50 40.19 12.82 -7.80
CA ARG A 50 40.54 11.76 -8.75
C ARG A 50 42.04 11.68 -8.91
N LEU A 51 42.56 10.45 -8.83
CA LEU A 51 43.95 10.16 -9.20
C LEU A 51 43.97 9.60 -10.60
N GLU A 52 44.68 10.28 -11.52
CA GLU A 52 44.88 9.78 -12.88
C GLU A 52 45.99 8.75 -12.92
N HIS A 53 45.64 7.51 -13.22
CA HIS A 53 46.56 6.43 -13.55
C HIS A 53 46.27 5.89 -14.96
N GLN A 54 47.28 5.40 -15.66
CA GLN A 54 47.19 5.01 -17.09
C GLN A 54 46.16 3.95 -17.44
N SER A 55 45.45 3.32 -16.49
CA SER A 55 44.44 2.30 -16.78
C SER A 55 43.12 2.33 -16.00
N ARG A 56 43.02 3.05 -14.85
CA ARG A 56 41.77 3.28 -14.11
C ARG A 56 41.90 4.48 -13.19
N ALA A 57 40.99 5.45 -13.32
CA ALA A 57 40.88 6.55 -12.36
C ALA A 57 40.40 6.03 -11.00
N SER A 58 41.20 6.19 -9.95
CA SER A 58 40.79 5.94 -8.58
C SER A 58 40.28 7.22 -7.92
N VAL A 59 39.23 7.11 -7.10
CA VAL A 59 38.60 8.23 -6.41
C VAL A 59 38.97 8.22 -4.94
N TYR A 60 39.08 9.39 -4.34
CA TYR A 60 39.24 9.56 -2.89
C TYR A 60 38.56 10.85 -2.40
N ALA A 61 38.25 10.90 -1.12
CA ALA A 61 37.74 12.08 -0.45
C ALA A 61 38.29 12.17 0.98
N TYR A 62 38.29 13.34 1.56
CA TYR A 62 38.67 13.54 2.96
C TYR A 62 37.43 13.74 3.84
N THR A 63 37.35 13.05 4.97
CA THR A 63 36.23 13.15 5.91
C THR A 63 35.92 14.61 6.30
N ARG A 64 36.95 15.42 6.50
CA ARG A 64 36.79 16.86 6.82
C ARG A 64 36.08 17.66 5.72
N GLU A 65 36.35 17.36 4.46
CA GLU A 65 35.72 18.02 3.31
C GLU A 65 34.26 17.60 3.18
N ILE A 66 33.99 16.30 3.38
CA ILE A 66 32.61 15.77 3.38
C ILE A 66 31.80 16.40 4.53
N ASP A 67 32.39 16.51 5.74
CA ASP A 67 31.71 17.10 6.89
C ASP A 67 31.47 18.62 6.71
N ALA A 68 32.38 19.33 6.06
CA ALA A 68 32.21 20.74 5.72
C ALA A 68 31.07 20.91 4.68
N TRP A 69 31.02 20.03 3.67
CA TRP A 69 29.98 20.02 2.66
C TRP A 69 28.60 19.68 3.27
N LEU A 70 28.51 18.73 4.20
CA LEU A 70 27.28 18.41 4.93
C LEU A 70 26.79 19.58 5.79
N ARG A 71 27.71 20.27 6.50
CA ARG A 71 27.36 21.45 7.32
C ARG A 71 26.86 22.62 6.50
N ALA A 72 27.48 22.90 5.37
CA ALA A 72 27.05 23.98 4.46
C ALA A 72 25.61 23.79 3.92
N ARG A 73 25.08 22.56 3.93
CA ARG A 73 23.69 22.24 3.54
C ARG A 73 22.70 22.26 4.71
N SER A 74 23.18 22.25 5.93
CA SER A 74 22.35 22.27 7.13
C SER A 74 22.09 23.69 7.65
N GLU A 75 22.78 24.70 7.13
CA GLU A 75 22.59 26.11 7.49
C GLU A 75 21.67 26.81 6.46
N PRO A 76 20.65 27.58 6.92
CA PRO A 76 19.87 28.43 6.01
C PRO A 76 20.74 29.55 5.46
N PRO A 77 20.57 29.99 4.21
CA PRO A 77 21.41 31.02 3.59
C PRO A 77 21.34 32.34 4.36
N PRO A 78 22.49 33.05 4.58
CA PRO A 78 22.51 34.33 5.25
C PRO A 78 21.79 35.39 4.39
N ALA A 79 20.97 36.21 5.05
CA ALA A 79 20.25 37.31 4.43
C ALA A 79 21.25 38.35 3.88
N GLU A 80 21.30 38.48 2.57
CA GLU A 80 22.10 39.49 1.86
C GLU A 80 21.54 40.88 2.13
N LYS A 81 22.35 41.75 2.75
CA LYS A 81 22.10 43.20 2.91
C LYS A 81 22.37 43.87 1.57
N LEU A 82 21.32 44.33 0.91
CA LEU A 82 21.43 45.29 -0.19
C LEU A 82 21.81 46.68 0.36
N ASN A 83 23.07 47.05 0.19
CA ASN A 83 23.49 48.43 0.21
C ASN A 83 23.74 48.89 -1.22
N GLY A 84 23.00 49.92 -1.61
CA GLY A 84 23.15 50.54 -2.91
C GLY A 84 24.33 51.52 -2.94
N GLU A 85 24.80 51.76 -4.14
CA GLU A 85 25.33 53.07 -4.55
C GLU A 85 25.17 53.20 -6.06
N GLY A 86 24.67 54.35 -6.48
CA GLY A 86 24.27 54.67 -7.83
C GLY A 86 25.40 55.10 -8.73
N LYS A 87 25.10 55.25 -9.99
CA LYS A 87 25.56 56.32 -10.89
C LYS A 87 24.73 56.40 -12.17
N ASP A 88 24.19 57.63 -12.34
CA ASP A 88 23.95 58.46 -13.52
C ASP A 88 24.04 57.84 -14.94
N ALA A 89 23.03 58.07 -15.78
CA ALA A 89 23.00 59.16 -16.73
C ALA A 89 21.84 59.08 -17.76
N SER A 90 21.14 60.20 -17.83
CA SER A 90 20.64 60.93 -19.03
C SER A 90 19.64 60.23 -20.00
N GLY A 91 18.41 60.67 -19.93
CA GLY A 91 17.83 61.61 -20.91
C GLY A 91 16.90 60.96 -21.94
N LEU A 92 15.61 61.26 -21.88
CA LEU A 92 14.82 61.85 -22.97
C LEU A 92 13.30 61.96 -22.63
N HIS A 93 12.84 63.19 -22.71
CA HIS A 93 11.53 63.76 -23.08
C HIS A 93 10.20 63.18 -22.53
N MET A 94 9.58 64.05 -21.78
CA MET A 94 8.24 64.06 -21.21
C MET A 94 7.13 64.21 -22.25
N VAL A 95 6.05 63.43 -22.06
CA VAL A 95 4.67 63.80 -22.44
C VAL A 95 3.79 63.53 -21.20
N PRO A 96 2.89 64.42 -20.80
CA PRO A 96 2.21 64.36 -19.51
C PRO A 96 0.96 63.44 -19.57
N VAL A 97 1.01 62.35 -18.86
CA VAL A 97 -0.17 61.44 -18.66
C VAL A 97 -0.43 61.33 -17.14
N ILE A 98 -0.60 62.51 -16.48
CA ILE A 98 -0.73 62.58 -15.02
C ILE A 98 -2.08 62.09 -14.46
N PRO A 99 -3.26 62.12 -15.12
CA PRO A 99 -4.48 61.65 -14.44
C PRO A 99 -4.72 60.11 -14.45
N LEU A 100 -4.14 59.38 -15.42
CA LEU A 100 -4.36 57.94 -15.49
C LEU A 100 -3.49 57.15 -14.51
N VAL A 101 -2.28 57.64 -14.26
CA VAL A 101 -1.33 56.99 -13.34
C VAL A 101 -1.78 57.14 -11.88
N LEU A 102 -2.41 58.27 -11.49
CA LEU A 102 -2.95 58.45 -10.14
C LEU A 102 -4.14 57.55 -9.85
N VAL A 103 -5.01 57.26 -10.83
CA VAL A 103 -6.11 56.33 -10.68
C VAL A 103 -5.59 54.89 -10.58
N LEU A 104 -4.61 54.51 -11.37
CA LEU A 104 -3.98 53.18 -11.30
C LEU A 104 -3.19 52.99 -10.00
N LEU A 105 -2.51 54.04 -9.50
CA LEU A 105 -1.84 53.97 -8.20
C LEU A 105 -2.82 53.89 -7.03
N PHE A 106 -3.97 54.57 -7.13
CA PHE A 106 -5.02 54.47 -6.11
C PHE A 106 -5.69 53.09 -6.10
N LEU A 107 -5.94 52.52 -7.28
CA LEU A 107 -6.46 51.14 -7.40
C LEU A 107 -5.42 50.11 -6.95
N ALA A 108 -4.14 50.31 -7.24
CA ALA A 108 -3.05 49.46 -6.75
C ALA A 108 -2.87 49.58 -5.24
N ALA A 109 -3.00 50.78 -4.67
CA ALA A 109 -2.98 50.99 -3.21
C ALA A 109 -4.19 50.32 -2.53
N LEU A 110 -5.39 50.39 -3.14
CA LEU A 110 -6.59 49.72 -2.62
C LEU A 110 -6.47 48.19 -2.70
N ALA A 111 -5.90 47.66 -3.78
CA ALA A 111 -5.59 46.25 -3.94
C ALA A 111 -4.49 45.78 -2.96
N GLY A 112 -3.49 46.65 -2.70
CA GLY A 112 -2.44 46.43 -1.71
C GLY A 112 -2.98 46.39 -0.28
N VAL A 113 -3.93 47.26 0.07
CA VAL A 113 -4.58 47.27 1.38
C VAL A 113 -5.46 46.03 1.57
N THR A 114 -6.19 45.60 0.54
CA THR A 114 -6.99 44.35 0.62
C THR A 114 -6.11 43.11 0.68
N ALA A 115 -4.95 43.09 0.02
CA ALA A 115 -3.99 42.00 0.12
C ALA A 115 -3.29 41.96 1.48
N THR A 116 -2.93 43.16 2.06
CA THR A 116 -2.37 43.24 3.42
C THR A 116 -3.38 42.86 4.49
N VAL A 117 -4.66 43.26 4.36
CA VAL A 117 -5.69 42.86 5.33
C VAL A 117 -5.97 41.36 5.23
N LYS A 118 -5.98 40.74 4.02
CA LYS A 118 -6.00 39.29 3.87
C LYS A 118 -4.74 38.60 4.41
N GLY A 119 -3.57 39.18 4.20
CA GLY A 119 -2.29 38.69 4.71
C GLY A 119 -2.18 38.79 6.24
N ILE A 120 -2.76 39.87 6.85
CA ILE A 120 -2.82 40.03 8.31
C ILE A 120 -3.87 39.08 8.94
N LYS A 121 -5.01 38.83 8.27
CA LYS A 121 -5.94 37.76 8.70
C LYS A 121 -5.36 36.36 8.55
N ALA A 122 -4.54 36.11 7.53
CA ALA A 122 -3.84 34.85 7.38
C ALA A 122 -2.66 34.69 8.36
N ARG A 123 -2.06 35.80 8.85
CA ARG A 123 -0.99 35.78 9.88
C ARG A 123 -1.55 35.70 11.32
N ASN A 124 -2.79 36.12 11.54
CA ASN A 124 -3.48 35.95 12.82
C ASN A 124 -4.41 34.72 12.88
N ALA A 125 -4.53 33.96 11.79
CA ALA A 125 -4.89 32.57 11.91
C ALA A 125 -3.71 31.93 12.65
N GLY A 126 -3.90 31.52 13.88
CA GLY A 126 -2.98 30.65 14.61
C GLY A 126 -2.56 29.48 13.71
N PRO A 127 -1.47 28.81 14.02
CA PRO A 127 -1.06 27.66 13.21
C PRO A 127 -2.32 26.85 12.92
N PRO A 128 -2.52 26.41 11.64
CA PRO A 128 -3.70 25.60 11.33
C PRO A 128 -3.75 24.56 12.42
N ASP A 129 -4.91 24.44 13.04
CA ASP A 129 -5.18 23.39 14.01
C ASP A 129 -4.69 22.13 13.32
N VAL A 130 -3.51 21.66 13.71
CA VAL A 130 -2.96 20.41 13.20
C VAL A 130 -3.96 19.44 13.76
N ALA A 131 -4.97 19.12 12.98
CA ALA A 131 -5.87 18.02 13.27
C ALA A 131 -4.93 16.91 13.72
N GLN A 132 -4.93 16.62 15.02
CA GLN A 132 -3.97 15.71 15.64
C GLN A 132 -4.06 14.45 14.81
N ALA A 133 -3.01 14.18 14.03
CA ALA A 133 -2.98 13.02 13.16
C ALA A 133 -3.30 11.82 14.05
N VAL A 134 -4.31 11.05 13.69
CA VAL A 134 -4.72 9.87 14.45
C VAL A 134 -3.49 9.01 14.66
N PRO A 135 -3.10 8.66 15.88
CA PRO A 135 -1.91 7.87 16.13
C PRO A 135 -1.98 6.53 15.41
N VAL A 136 -0.86 6.09 14.83
CA VAL A 136 -0.72 4.78 14.17
C VAL A 136 -0.07 3.83 15.17
N LEU A 137 -0.81 2.78 15.56
CA LEU A 137 -0.41 1.80 16.56
C LEU A 137 -0.08 0.46 15.92
N ALA A 138 1.13 -0.03 16.14
CA ALA A 138 1.53 -1.39 15.82
C ALA A 138 1.49 -2.27 17.08
N VAL A 139 0.64 -3.28 17.11
CA VAL A 139 0.60 -4.32 18.15
C VAL A 139 1.50 -5.47 17.69
N LEU A 140 2.71 -5.56 18.23
CA LEU A 140 3.65 -6.61 17.84
C LEU A 140 3.22 -7.96 18.40
N PRO A 141 3.56 -9.08 17.73
CA PRO A 141 3.31 -10.42 18.26
C PRO A 141 3.91 -10.56 19.66
N PHE A 142 3.07 -10.94 20.61
CA PHE A 142 3.50 -11.17 21.99
C PHE A 142 4.42 -12.39 22.04
N GLU A 143 5.39 -12.35 22.92
CA GLU A 143 6.36 -13.42 23.11
C GLU A 143 5.91 -14.38 24.22
N GLU A 144 5.96 -15.67 23.98
CA GLU A 144 5.71 -16.68 25.01
C GLU A 144 6.97 -16.96 25.83
N GLN A 145 6.87 -16.82 27.16
CA GLN A 145 7.98 -17.09 28.09
C GLN A 145 8.05 -18.55 28.57
N THR A 146 7.29 -19.45 27.94
CA THR A 146 7.28 -20.88 28.29
C THR A 146 8.01 -21.72 27.25
N ALA A 147 8.54 -22.89 27.68
CA ALA A 147 9.37 -23.77 26.83
C ALA A 147 8.62 -24.44 25.67
N THR A 148 7.30 -24.32 25.61
CA THR A 148 6.44 -24.79 24.53
C THR A 148 5.76 -23.58 23.91
N GLU A 149 6.08 -23.29 22.64
CA GLU A 149 5.34 -22.28 21.86
C GLU A 149 3.88 -22.73 21.74
N GLY A 150 2.99 -22.01 22.40
CA GLY A 150 1.55 -22.22 22.37
C GLY A 150 0.83 -21.17 21.51
N PRO A 151 -0.47 -21.32 21.23
CA PRO A 151 -1.25 -20.37 20.49
C PRO A 151 -1.56 -19.07 21.26
N LEU A 152 -1.45 -19.09 22.61
CA LEU A 152 -1.96 -18.05 23.50
C LEU A 152 -1.45 -16.64 23.20
N ALA A 153 -0.15 -16.48 22.97
CA ALA A 153 0.44 -15.16 22.68
C ALA A 153 -0.04 -14.62 21.34
N ASN A 154 -0.19 -15.48 20.34
CA ASN A 154 -0.73 -15.08 19.03
C ASN A 154 -2.21 -14.73 19.12
N ASP A 155 -3.00 -15.56 19.80
CA ASP A 155 -4.44 -15.35 19.97
C ASP A 155 -4.71 -14.03 20.71
N LEU A 156 -3.96 -13.74 21.78
CA LEU A 156 -4.03 -12.45 22.49
C LEU A 156 -3.66 -11.28 21.59
N THR A 157 -2.60 -11.43 20.77
CA THR A 157 -2.18 -10.36 19.86
C THR A 157 -3.27 -10.06 18.83
N GLU A 158 -3.87 -11.09 18.24
CA GLU A 158 -4.95 -10.94 17.25
C GLU A 158 -6.19 -10.30 17.85
N GLU A 159 -6.55 -10.68 19.08
CA GLU A 159 -7.66 -10.11 19.80
C GLU A 159 -7.43 -8.63 20.12
N LEU A 160 -6.23 -8.28 20.59
CA LEU A 160 -5.86 -6.88 20.85
C LEU A 160 -5.92 -6.02 19.58
N ILE A 161 -5.45 -6.53 18.44
CA ILE A 161 -5.57 -5.83 17.17
C ILE A 161 -7.04 -5.58 16.83
N ALA A 162 -7.90 -6.60 16.99
CA ALA A 162 -9.32 -6.49 16.69
C ALA A 162 -10.04 -5.52 17.62
N ASP A 163 -9.78 -5.59 18.95
CA ASP A 163 -10.41 -4.74 19.94
C ASP A 163 -10.00 -3.28 19.81
N LEU A 164 -8.69 -3.02 19.65
CA LEU A 164 -8.17 -1.67 19.46
C LEU A 164 -8.67 -1.04 18.16
N ALA A 165 -8.75 -1.82 17.09
CA ALA A 165 -9.31 -1.37 15.82
C ALA A 165 -10.81 -1.04 15.97
N ARG A 166 -11.59 -1.88 16.66
CA ARG A 166 -13.04 -1.68 16.92
C ARG A 166 -13.33 -0.42 17.71
N LEU A 167 -12.43 -0.01 18.60
CA LEU A 167 -12.56 1.24 19.35
C LEU A 167 -12.42 2.49 18.48
N GLY A 168 -11.84 2.40 17.30
CA GLY A 168 -11.78 3.45 16.27
C GLY A 168 -11.06 4.74 16.69
N LYS A 169 -10.20 4.67 17.71
CA LYS A 169 -9.52 5.83 18.31
C LYS A 169 -8.07 5.98 17.86
N VAL A 170 -7.53 4.93 17.26
CA VAL A 170 -6.18 4.84 16.71
C VAL A 170 -6.26 4.09 15.39
N THR A 171 -5.33 4.37 14.48
CA THR A 171 -5.14 3.53 13.30
C THR A 171 -4.31 2.33 13.71
N VAL A 172 -4.87 1.14 13.68
CA VAL A 172 -4.16 -0.09 14.07
C VAL A 172 -3.60 -0.77 12.83
N ILE A 173 -2.31 -1.06 12.85
CA ILE A 173 -1.65 -1.78 11.74
C ILE A 173 -2.17 -3.22 11.67
N ALA A 174 -2.46 -3.65 10.46
CA ALA A 174 -3.01 -4.98 10.19
C ALA A 174 -2.07 -6.10 10.66
N ARG A 175 -2.67 -7.22 11.09
CA ARG A 175 -1.99 -8.41 11.60
C ARG A 175 -0.84 -8.86 10.72
N ASN A 176 -1.04 -8.92 9.41
CA ASN A 176 -0.04 -9.45 8.48
C ASN A 176 1.28 -8.67 8.54
N SER A 177 1.18 -7.34 8.56
CA SER A 177 2.36 -6.48 8.66
C SER A 177 3.10 -6.66 10.00
N VAL A 178 2.40 -6.75 11.12
CA VAL A 178 3.06 -6.91 12.43
C VAL A 178 3.63 -8.31 12.64
N PHE A 179 2.94 -9.35 12.16
CA PHE A 179 3.42 -10.74 12.29
C PHE A 179 4.62 -11.07 11.38
N SER A 180 4.90 -10.28 10.35
CA SER A 180 6.13 -10.40 9.56
C SER A 180 7.40 -10.15 10.38
N PHE A 181 7.28 -9.53 11.55
CA PHE A 181 8.38 -9.28 12.49
C PHE A 181 8.54 -10.37 13.57
N LYS A 182 7.69 -11.40 13.59
CA LYS A 182 7.82 -12.49 14.57
C LYS A 182 9.16 -13.19 14.39
N GLY A 183 9.97 -13.21 15.47
CA GLY A 183 11.31 -13.77 15.45
C GLY A 183 12.39 -12.91 14.75
N ALA A 184 12.06 -11.72 14.27
CA ALA A 184 13.01 -10.83 13.65
C ALA A 184 13.79 -10.01 14.71
N HIS A 185 15.13 -10.02 14.62
CA HIS A 185 15.99 -9.23 15.50
C HIS A 185 16.12 -7.77 15.01
N LEU A 186 15.02 -7.01 15.05
CA LEU A 186 14.97 -5.61 14.64
C LEU A 186 14.85 -4.69 15.86
N THR A 187 15.43 -3.50 15.76
CA THR A 187 15.21 -2.46 16.77
C THR A 187 13.79 -1.89 16.63
N MET A 188 13.22 -1.38 17.73
CA MET A 188 11.89 -0.75 17.71
C MET A 188 11.80 0.39 16.69
N GLY A 189 12.86 1.19 16.53
CA GLY A 189 12.89 2.23 15.50
C GLY A 189 12.83 1.70 14.07
N GLN A 190 13.45 0.53 13.80
CA GLN A 190 13.36 -0.11 12.48
C GLN A 190 11.95 -0.67 12.21
N VAL A 191 11.33 -1.27 13.23
CA VAL A 191 9.95 -1.75 13.15
C VAL A 191 9.00 -0.57 12.90
N ALA A 192 9.11 0.48 13.72
CA ALA A 192 8.29 1.67 13.60
C ALA A 192 8.41 2.34 12.22
N SER A 193 9.64 2.47 11.72
CA SER A 193 9.90 3.05 10.40
C SER A 193 9.27 2.23 9.27
N ARG A 194 9.35 0.90 9.33
CA ARG A 194 8.78 0.01 8.30
C ARG A 194 7.26 -0.04 8.32
N LEU A 195 6.67 0.10 9.52
CA LEU A 195 5.22 0.09 9.72
C LEU A 195 4.60 1.49 9.69
N HIS A 196 5.40 2.56 9.52
CA HIS A 196 4.96 3.95 9.68
C HIS A 196 4.23 4.18 11.02
N ALA A 197 4.56 3.40 12.06
CA ALA A 197 3.91 3.44 13.35
C ALA A 197 4.46 4.56 14.23
N THR A 198 3.55 5.31 14.89
CA THR A 198 3.89 6.30 15.91
C THR A 198 3.95 5.69 17.30
N LEU A 199 3.18 4.63 17.51
CA LEU A 199 3.11 3.89 18.76
C LEU A 199 3.35 2.40 18.52
N VAL A 200 4.00 1.73 19.48
CA VAL A 200 4.19 0.28 19.46
C VAL A 200 3.71 -0.30 20.77
N LEU A 201 2.82 -1.28 20.71
CA LEU A 201 2.43 -2.13 21.81
C LEU A 201 3.16 -3.47 21.67
N ARG A 202 3.85 -3.88 22.72
CA ARG A 202 4.50 -5.20 22.81
C ARG A 202 4.22 -5.84 24.14
N GLY A 203 4.41 -7.14 24.24
CA GLY A 203 4.22 -7.81 25.51
C GLY A 203 4.72 -9.25 25.52
N THR A 204 4.59 -9.86 26.68
CA THR A 204 4.94 -11.26 26.92
C THR A 204 3.79 -11.97 27.62
N VAL A 205 3.63 -13.26 27.31
CA VAL A 205 2.68 -14.16 27.94
C VAL A 205 3.45 -15.27 28.65
N ALA A 206 3.27 -15.38 29.94
CA ALA A 206 3.81 -16.47 30.76
C ALA A 206 2.64 -17.32 31.30
N ARG A 207 2.71 -18.63 31.07
CA ARG A 207 1.69 -19.58 31.55
C ARG A 207 2.29 -20.58 32.51
N THR A 208 1.63 -20.77 33.63
CA THR A 208 1.81 -21.90 34.54
C THR A 208 0.56 -22.78 34.58
N GLN A 209 0.58 -23.85 35.35
CA GLN A 209 -0.61 -24.70 35.53
C GLN A 209 -1.79 -23.97 36.22
N GLU A 210 -1.48 -22.95 37.02
CA GLU A 210 -2.47 -22.25 37.83
C GLU A 210 -2.81 -20.85 37.33
N GLN A 211 -1.89 -20.18 36.60
CA GLN A 211 -2.03 -18.77 36.25
C GLN A 211 -1.49 -18.47 34.84
N VAL A 212 -2.10 -17.48 34.20
CA VAL A 212 -1.59 -16.80 33.02
C VAL A 212 -1.25 -15.36 33.41
N GLN A 213 -0.02 -14.96 33.13
CA GLN A 213 0.47 -13.59 33.29
C GLN A 213 0.76 -12.97 31.94
N VAL A 214 0.22 -11.78 31.70
CA VAL A 214 0.49 -10.96 30.52
C VAL A 214 1.14 -9.67 30.96
N THR A 215 2.32 -9.38 30.43
CA THR A 215 2.99 -8.09 30.62
C THR A 215 2.95 -7.31 29.32
N VAL A 216 2.57 -6.04 29.37
CA VAL A 216 2.32 -5.17 28.22
C VAL A 216 3.08 -3.87 28.38
N GLU A 217 3.66 -3.37 27.30
CA GLU A 217 4.34 -2.08 27.24
C GLU A 217 3.90 -1.29 25.99
N LEU A 218 3.54 -0.02 26.20
CA LEU A 218 3.26 0.96 25.16
C LEU A 218 4.47 1.90 25.01
N LEU A 219 4.97 2.05 23.80
CA LEU A 219 6.15 2.84 23.48
C LEU A 219 5.81 3.94 22.46
N ASP A 220 6.39 5.13 22.63
CA ASP A 220 6.54 6.12 21.56
C ASP A 220 7.62 5.58 20.61
N ALA A 221 7.20 5.18 19.42
CA ALA A 221 8.06 4.44 18.52
C ALA A 221 9.22 5.28 17.93
N PRO A 222 9.00 6.53 17.45
CA PRO A 222 10.05 7.41 16.97
C PRO A 222 11.11 7.76 18.02
N ARG A 223 10.67 7.96 19.27
CA ARG A 223 11.56 8.35 20.37
C ARG A 223 12.11 7.18 21.16
N ASN A 224 11.58 5.98 20.93
CA ASN A 224 11.86 4.77 21.70
C ASN A 224 11.69 5.01 23.21
N THR A 225 10.68 5.76 23.61
CA THR A 225 10.40 6.07 25.02
C THR A 225 9.20 5.29 25.51
N HIS A 226 9.33 4.75 26.71
CA HIS A 226 8.24 4.05 27.38
C HIS A 226 7.16 5.05 27.81
N LEU A 227 5.92 4.82 27.38
CA LEU A 227 4.76 5.64 27.73
C LEU A 227 3.96 5.03 28.87
N TRP A 228 3.75 3.72 28.82
CA TRP A 228 2.95 2.99 29.78
C TRP A 228 3.29 1.51 29.79
N GLY A 229 3.05 0.83 30.91
CA GLY A 229 3.15 -0.62 31.04
C GLY A 229 2.34 -1.14 32.21
N ALA A 230 1.83 -2.36 32.03
CA ALA A 230 1.06 -3.07 33.04
C ALA A 230 1.32 -4.58 33.00
N SER A 231 0.97 -5.25 34.11
CA SER A 231 0.98 -6.71 34.19
C SER A 231 -0.36 -7.20 34.69
N TYR A 232 -0.94 -8.13 33.96
CA TYR A 232 -2.22 -8.76 34.26
C TYR A 232 -1.99 -10.22 34.64
N VAL A 233 -2.60 -10.64 35.76
CA VAL A 233 -2.53 -12.03 36.22
C VAL A 233 -3.94 -12.56 36.37
N ARG A 234 -4.22 -13.73 35.80
CA ARG A 234 -5.49 -14.45 35.90
C ARG A 234 -5.25 -15.92 36.20
N GLN A 235 -6.25 -16.57 36.79
CA GLN A 235 -6.18 -18.02 36.98
C GLN A 235 -6.33 -18.72 35.64
N ALA A 236 -5.55 -19.79 35.43
CA ALA A 236 -5.66 -20.63 34.23
C ALA A 236 -7.05 -21.28 34.19
N GLY A 237 -7.70 -21.21 33.03
CA GLY A 237 -9.06 -21.71 32.82
C GLY A 237 -9.36 -21.93 31.36
N ASP A 238 -10.54 -21.48 30.89
CA ASP A 238 -10.84 -21.39 29.48
C ASP A 238 -9.97 -20.33 28.83
N ASP A 239 -8.98 -20.75 28.06
CA ASP A 239 -7.94 -19.89 27.48
C ASP A 239 -8.54 -18.82 26.57
N SER A 240 -9.59 -19.14 25.84
CA SER A 240 -10.20 -18.19 24.89
C SER A 240 -10.97 -17.08 25.61
N ALA A 241 -11.82 -17.43 26.58
CA ALA A 241 -12.53 -16.43 27.39
C ALA A 241 -11.55 -15.54 28.16
N LEU A 242 -10.48 -16.14 28.69
CA LEU A 242 -9.42 -15.43 29.39
C LEU A 242 -8.69 -14.44 28.49
N MET A 243 -8.32 -14.86 27.27
CA MET A 243 -7.64 -13.99 26.31
C MET A 243 -8.53 -12.84 25.86
N GLN A 244 -9.80 -13.07 25.62
CA GLN A 244 -10.76 -12.04 25.28
C GLN A 244 -10.94 -11.01 26.41
N GLU A 245 -11.10 -11.46 27.66
CA GLU A 245 -11.18 -10.55 28.83
C GLU A 245 -9.92 -9.70 28.95
N MET A 246 -8.76 -10.33 28.85
CA MET A 246 -7.47 -9.63 28.98
C MET A 246 -7.24 -8.65 27.82
N ALA A 247 -7.56 -9.05 26.58
CA ALA A 247 -7.44 -8.19 25.42
C ALA A 247 -8.33 -6.95 25.54
N SER A 248 -9.59 -7.13 25.91
CA SER A 248 -10.52 -6.03 26.10
C SER A 248 -10.08 -5.07 27.21
N ALA A 249 -9.57 -5.59 28.34
CA ALA A 249 -9.04 -4.78 29.42
C ALA A 249 -7.79 -3.97 29.00
N ILE A 250 -6.86 -4.61 28.29
CA ILE A 250 -5.65 -3.98 27.77
C ILE A 250 -6.00 -2.90 26.73
N ALA A 251 -6.93 -3.20 25.80
CA ALA A 251 -7.34 -2.28 24.76
C ALA A 251 -8.00 -1.01 25.35
N ALA A 252 -8.85 -1.16 26.37
CA ALA A 252 -9.46 -0.03 27.07
C ALA A 252 -8.40 0.86 27.75
N GLU A 253 -7.43 0.25 28.44
CA GLU A 253 -6.35 0.96 29.12
C GLU A 253 -5.43 1.68 28.13
N VAL A 254 -4.98 1.01 27.08
CA VAL A 254 -4.15 1.59 26.02
C VAL A 254 -4.85 2.78 25.37
N THR A 255 -6.15 2.66 25.07
CA THR A 255 -6.93 3.75 24.50
C THR A 255 -7.03 4.92 25.45
N GLY A 256 -7.22 4.67 26.75
CA GLY A 256 -7.20 5.69 27.80
C GLY A 256 -5.88 6.43 27.91
N GLN A 257 -4.75 5.72 27.83
CA GLN A 257 -3.41 6.30 27.85
C GLN A 257 -3.14 7.18 26.62
N ILE A 258 -3.59 6.77 25.45
CA ILE A 258 -3.41 7.53 24.21
C ILE A 258 -4.24 8.81 24.21
N GLN A 259 -5.44 8.80 24.76
CA GLN A 259 -6.38 9.94 24.74
C GLN A 259 -6.42 10.77 26.03
N GLY A 260 -5.77 10.29 27.07
CA GLY A 260 -5.81 10.96 28.39
C GLY A 260 -7.17 10.92 29.07
N ALA A 261 -8.06 10.01 28.69
CA ALA A 261 -9.39 9.84 29.26
C ALA A 261 -9.64 8.37 29.60
N ALA A 262 -10.24 8.10 30.75
CA ALA A 262 -10.72 6.77 31.10
C ALA A 262 -11.87 6.36 30.15
N VAL A 263 -11.67 5.32 29.38
CA VAL A 263 -12.69 4.75 28.49
C VAL A 263 -13.37 3.59 29.25
N ALA A 264 -14.69 3.59 29.28
CA ALA A 264 -15.43 2.44 29.78
C ALA A 264 -15.16 1.23 28.86
N ALA A 265 -14.86 0.07 29.45
CA ALA A 265 -14.68 -1.16 28.70
C ALA A 265 -15.93 -1.42 27.83
N PRO A 266 -15.75 -1.79 26.55
CA PRO A 266 -16.89 -2.14 25.70
C PRO A 266 -17.66 -3.31 26.32
N ALA A 267 -18.97 -3.26 26.23
CA ALA A 267 -19.84 -4.35 26.70
C ALA A 267 -19.49 -5.61 25.88
N ILE A 268 -19.27 -6.72 26.59
CA ILE A 268 -19.02 -8.02 25.98
C ILE A 268 -20.32 -8.50 25.33
N GLU A 269 -20.44 -8.37 24.04
CA GLU A 269 -21.72 -8.57 23.33
C GLU A 269 -21.91 -9.95 22.72
N ARG A 270 -21.09 -10.92 22.84
CA ARG A 270 -21.42 -12.34 22.57
C ARG A 270 -20.40 -13.26 23.20
N GLN A 271 -20.86 -14.23 23.95
CA GLN A 271 -20.09 -15.39 24.34
C GLN A 271 -20.00 -16.30 23.11
N GLU A 272 -18.99 -16.07 22.24
CA GLU A 272 -18.68 -16.98 21.13
C GLU A 272 -18.09 -18.27 21.69
N ASP A 273 -18.38 -19.40 21.03
CA ASP A 273 -17.74 -20.67 21.41
C ASP A 273 -16.24 -20.58 21.14
N ALA A 274 -15.43 -20.77 22.17
CA ALA A 274 -13.98 -20.64 22.14
C ALA A 274 -13.31 -21.51 21.04
N GLN A 275 -13.83 -22.74 20.85
CA GLN A 275 -13.28 -23.67 19.85
C GLN A 275 -13.68 -23.24 18.44
N ALA A 276 -14.91 -22.72 18.25
CA ALA A 276 -15.35 -22.17 16.98
C ALA A 276 -14.47 -20.97 16.57
N ARG A 277 -14.18 -20.10 17.53
CA ARG A 277 -13.33 -18.94 17.34
C ARG A 277 -11.88 -19.34 16.99
N GLN A 278 -11.29 -20.29 17.70
CA GLN A 278 -9.96 -20.79 17.40
C GLN A 278 -9.87 -21.35 15.96
N ALA A 279 -10.87 -22.13 15.55
CA ALA A 279 -10.96 -22.64 14.18
C ALA A 279 -11.08 -21.48 13.15
N TYR A 280 -11.86 -20.45 13.47
CA TYR A 280 -11.98 -19.25 12.63
C TYR A 280 -10.64 -18.50 12.49
N LEU A 281 -9.94 -18.22 13.58
CA LEU A 281 -8.65 -17.54 13.57
C LEU A 281 -7.59 -18.32 12.77
N ALA A 282 -7.54 -19.64 12.96
CA ALA A 282 -6.70 -20.51 12.15
C ALA A 282 -7.09 -20.46 10.66
N GLY A 283 -8.38 -20.38 10.36
CA GLY A 283 -8.89 -20.16 9.00
C GLY A 283 -8.40 -18.84 8.40
N ARG A 284 -8.45 -17.75 9.16
CA ARG A 284 -7.92 -16.42 8.76
C ARG A 284 -6.41 -16.47 8.49
N PHE A 285 -5.66 -17.18 9.32
CA PHE A 285 -4.22 -17.37 9.11
C PHE A 285 -3.91 -17.98 7.74
N TYR A 286 -4.59 -19.08 7.37
CA TYR A 286 -4.39 -19.73 6.07
C TYR A 286 -4.94 -18.90 4.91
N TRP A 287 -6.04 -18.18 5.09
CA TRP A 287 -6.58 -17.26 4.10
C TRP A 287 -5.57 -16.16 3.73
N ASN A 288 -4.84 -15.63 4.73
CA ASN A 288 -3.83 -14.60 4.55
C ASN A 288 -2.60 -15.06 3.75
N GLN A 289 -2.35 -16.37 3.63
CA GLN A 289 -1.25 -16.88 2.79
C GLN A 289 -1.49 -16.67 1.29
N ARG A 290 -2.71 -16.37 0.87
CA ARG A 290 -3.09 -16.08 -0.52
C ARG A 290 -2.66 -17.15 -1.53
N THR A 291 -2.58 -18.41 -1.11
CA THR A 291 -2.23 -19.56 -1.93
C THR A 291 -3.41 -20.50 -2.11
N PRO A 292 -3.48 -21.30 -3.23
CA PRO A 292 -4.55 -22.27 -3.41
C PRO A 292 -4.67 -23.28 -2.27
N GLU A 293 -3.53 -23.71 -1.71
CA GLU A 293 -3.46 -24.62 -0.57
C GLU A 293 -3.94 -23.93 0.73
N GLY A 294 -3.56 -22.68 0.92
CA GLY A 294 -4.03 -21.84 2.03
C GLY A 294 -5.55 -21.70 1.99
N PHE A 295 -6.13 -21.39 0.84
CA PHE A 295 -7.58 -21.26 0.68
C PHE A 295 -8.33 -22.58 0.98
N LYS A 296 -7.80 -23.72 0.54
CA LYS A 296 -8.39 -25.04 0.88
C LYS A 296 -8.42 -25.28 2.39
N LYS A 297 -7.31 -24.97 3.08
CA LYS A 297 -7.22 -25.10 4.55
C LYS A 297 -8.14 -24.11 5.25
N ALA A 298 -8.20 -22.87 4.79
CA ALA A 298 -9.09 -21.83 5.33
C ALA A 298 -10.56 -22.29 5.26
N ILE A 299 -11.02 -22.79 4.10
CA ILE A 299 -12.38 -23.33 3.94
C ILE A 299 -12.66 -24.47 4.94
N ALA A 300 -11.70 -25.39 5.11
CA ALA A 300 -11.89 -26.52 6.05
C ALA A 300 -12.06 -26.00 7.48
N LEU A 301 -11.24 -25.03 7.90
CA LEU A 301 -11.26 -24.46 9.24
C LEU A 301 -12.50 -23.59 9.49
N PHE A 302 -12.92 -22.76 8.53
CA PHE A 302 -14.18 -22.01 8.66
C PHE A 302 -15.40 -22.95 8.76
N ARG A 303 -15.40 -24.06 8.01
CA ARG A 303 -16.44 -25.10 8.13
C ARG A 303 -16.38 -25.82 9.48
N GLN A 304 -15.19 -26.03 10.03
CA GLN A 304 -15.03 -26.56 11.37
C GLN A 304 -15.61 -25.60 12.42
N ALA A 305 -15.33 -24.31 12.31
CA ALA A 305 -15.94 -23.28 13.17
C ALA A 305 -17.47 -23.34 13.10
N LEU A 306 -18.04 -23.45 11.90
CA LEU A 306 -19.50 -23.54 11.69
C LEU A 306 -20.11 -24.89 12.12
N ALA A 307 -19.33 -25.95 12.21
CA ALA A 307 -19.80 -27.23 12.77
C ALA A 307 -19.93 -27.16 14.30
N ILE A 308 -19.13 -26.30 14.94
CA ILE A 308 -19.17 -26.04 16.39
C ILE A 308 -20.25 -24.98 16.69
N ASP A 309 -20.18 -23.81 16.05
CA ASP A 309 -21.18 -22.75 16.13
C ASP A 309 -21.82 -22.45 14.76
N PRO A 310 -22.98 -23.00 14.44
CA PRO A 310 -23.69 -22.74 13.18
C PRO A 310 -24.16 -21.29 12.99
N LYS A 311 -24.08 -20.44 14.03
CA LYS A 311 -24.47 -19.01 13.97
C LYS A 311 -23.27 -18.07 13.93
N TYR A 312 -22.08 -18.57 13.73
CA TYR A 312 -20.86 -17.79 13.68
C TYR A 312 -20.77 -17.01 12.36
N ALA A 313 -21.29 -15.77 12.34
CA ALA A 313 -21.40 -14.93 11.16
C ALA A 313 -20.04 -14.69 10.46
N ASP A 314 -18.97 -14.44 11.24
CA ASP A 314 -17.63 -14.18 10.69
C ASP A 314 -17.05 -15.40 9.97
N ALA A 315 -17.38 -16.62 10.39
CA ALA A 315 -16.92 -17.82 9.68
C ALA A 315 -17.61 -17.96 8.30
N TYR A 316 -18.88 -17.58 8.19
CA TYR A 316 -19.55 -17.48 6.89
C TYR A 316 -18.95 -16.38 6.03
N ALA A 317 -18.65 -15.19 6.59
CA ALA A 317 -17.97 -14.12 5.89
C ALA A 317 -16.58 -14.55 5.40
N GLY A 318 -15.80 -15.26 6.25
CA GLY A 318 -14.51 -15.84 5.88
C GLY A 318 -14.60 -16.85 4.72
N LEU A 319 -15.64 -17.69 4.71
CA LEU A 319 -15.92 -18.55 3.56
C LEU A 319 -16.23 -17.75 2.30
N ALA A 320 -17.04 -16.70 2.41
CA ALA A 320 -17.41 -15.84 1.29
C ALA A 320 -16.17 -15.19 0.66
N GLU A 321 -15.31 -14.54 1.45
CA GLU A 321 -14.05 -13.93 1.00
C GLU A 321 -13.12 -14.98 0.38
N THR A 322 -13.07 -16.20 0.93
CA THR A 322 -12.23 -17.26 0.39
C THR A 322 -12.72 -17.72 -0.97
N TYR A 323 -14.03 -17.89 -1.14
CA TYR A 323 -14.60 -18.29 -2.44
C TYR A 323 -14.40 -17.21 -3.51
N VAL A 324 -14.50 -15.93 -3.17
CA VAL A 324 -14.16 -14.81 -4.06
C VAL A 324 -12.75 -14.95 -4.59
N LEU A 325 -11.75 -15.12 -3.72
CA LEU A 325 -10.35 -15.17 -4.10
C LEU A 325 -9.95 -16.45 -4.83
N MET A 326 -10.66 -17.54 -4.63
CA MET A 326 -10.44 -18.78 -5.39
C MET A 326 -10.76 -18.63 -6.87
N THR A 327 -11.67 -17.75 -7.27
CA THR A 327 -11.96 -17.47 -8.68
C THR A 327 -10.84 -16.69 -9.34
N ASP A 328 -10.26 -15.76 -8.60
CA ASP A 328 -9.24 -14.84 -9.08
C ASP A 328 -7.88 -15.56 -9.26
N ARG A 329 -7.50 -16.40 -8.33
CA ARG A 329 -6.14 -16.99 -8.23
C ARG A 329 -6.10 -18.52 -8.31
N GLY A 330 -7.23 -19.17 -8.24
CA GLY A 330 -7.31 -20.63 -8.21
C GLY A 330 -7.42 -21.31 -9.57
N GLY A 331 -7.39 -20.57 -10.68
CA GLY A 331 -7.54 -21.10 -12.03
C GLY A 331 -8.93 -21.71 -12.31
N ALA A 332 -9.84 -21.66 -11.35
CA ALA A 332 -11.21 -22.11 -11.54
C ALA A 332 -12.02 -20.99 -12.21
N SER A 333 -12.25 -21.10 -13.50
CA SER A 333 -13.25 -20.27 -14.21
C SER A 333 -14.69 -20.61 -13.77
N ASP A 334 -14.86 -20.95 -12.50
CA ASP A 334 -16.09 -21.55 -12.01
C ASP A 334 -17.01 -20.48 -11.40
N ALA A 335 -18.00 -20.06 -12.19
CA ALA A 335 -19.09 -19.22 -11.70
C ALA A 335 -19.73 -19.75 -10.40
N SER A 336 -19.57 -21.05 -10.11
CA SER A 336 -20.06 -21.67 -8.87
C SER A 336 -19.39 -21.11 -7.60
N ALA A 337 -18.15 -20.64 -7.69
CA ALA A 337 -17.47 -20.06 -6.54
C ALA A 337 -18.06 -18.71 -6.14
N PHE A 338 -18.41 -17.84 -7.11
CA PHE A 338 -19.15 -16.60 -6.81
C PHE A 338 -20.54 -16.85 -6.23
N ILE A 339 -21.24 -17.88 -6.71
CA ILE A 339 -22.54 -18.30 -6.15
C ILE A 339 -22.38 -18.71 -4.68
N LYS A 340 -21.35 -19.52 -4.38
CA LYS A 340 -21.03 -19.91 -2.99
C LYS A 340 -20.64 -18.72 -2.13
N ALA A 341 -19.85 -17.80 -2.69
CA ALA A 341 -19.45 -16.57 -1.98
C ALA A 341 -20.67 -15.74 -1.59
N LYS A 342 -21.58 -15.47 -2.54
CA LYS A 342 -22.81 -14.71 -2.28
C LYS A 342 -23.69 -15.40 -1.24
N SER A 343 -23.95 -16.70 -1.38
CA SER A 343 -24.76 -17.45 -0.42
C SER A 343 -24.16 -17.41 0.99
N ALA A 344 -22.84 -17.54 1.12
CA ALA A 344 -22.17 -17.46 2.42
C ALA A 344 -22.25 -16.02 3.00
N ALA A 345 -22.02 -14.99 2.17
CA ALA A 345 -22.12 -13.60 2.61
C ALA A 345 -23.55 -13.22 3.03
N GLU A 346 -24.57 -13.64 2.27
CA GLU A 346 -25.98 -13.43 2.60
C GLU A 346 -26.36 -14.14 3.92
N THR A 347 -25.82 -15.34 4.16
CA THR A 347 -26.02 -16.05 5.44
C THR A 347 -25.36 -15.29 6.58
N ALA A 348 -24.13 -14.79 6.39
CA ALA A 348 -23.45 -13.98 7.39
C ALA A 348 -24.26 -12.73 7.74
N LEU A 349 -24.78 -12.01 6.73
CA LEU A 349 -25.61 -10.80 6.93
C LEU A 349 -26.97 -11.09 7.54
N GLY A 350 -27.52 -12.28 7.34
CA GLY A 350 -28.72 -12.74 8.02
C GLY A 350 -28.51 -12.98 9.52
N LEU A 351 -27.29 -13.32 9.92
CA LEU A 351 -26.88 -13.53 11.32
C LEU A 351 -26.38 -12.26 11.98
N ASP A 352 -25.63 -11.46 11.23
CA ASP A 352 -25.05 -10.17 11.65
C ASP A 352 -25.17 -9.14 10.53
N PRO A 353 -26.19 -8.26 10.55
CA PRO A 353 -26.43 -7.25 9.52
C PRO A 353 -25.33 -6.17 9.41
N GLU A 354 -24.41 -6.08 10.37
CA GLU A 354 -23.30 -5.13 10.37
C GLU A 354 -21.95 -5.78 10.03
N ASN A 355 -21.94 -7.00 9.49
CA ASN A 355 -20.73 -7.71 9.13
C ASN A 355 -20.04 -7.11 7.89
N ALA A 356 -19.00 -6.30 8.13
CA ALA A 356 -18.26 -5.61 7.08
C ALA A 356 -17.59 -6.57 6.08
N ASN A 357 -17.06 -7.71 6.54
CA ASN A 357 -16.40 -8.70 5.70
C ASN A 357 -17.40 -9.33 4.72
N ALA A 358 -18.61 -9.60 5.19
CA ALA A 358 -19.68 -10.13 4.36
C ALA A 358 -20.11 -9.12 3.28
N TYR A 359 -20.27 -7.85 3.61
CA TYR A 359 -20.52 -6.80 2.62
C TYR A 359 -19.40 -6.70 1.60
N ASN A 360 -18.13 -6.75 2.02
CA ASN A 360 -16.98 -6.70 1.13
C ASN A 360 -16.97 -7.86 0.13
N ALA A 361 -17.17 -9.09 0.60
CA ALA A 361 -17.25 -10.28 -0.26
C ALA A 361 -18.46 -10.22 -1.22
N LEU A 362 -19.62 -9.76 -0.72
CA LEU A 362 -20.82 -9.61 -1.54
C LEU A 362 -20.64 -8.54 -2.63
N ALA A 363 -19.99 -7.41 -2.29
CA ALA A 363 -19.67 -6.36 -3.24
C ALA A 363 -18.81 -6.91 -4.38
N PHE A 364 -17.71 -7.59 -4.05
CA PHE A 364 -16.79 -8.15 -5.03
C PHE A 364 -17.46 -9.16 -5.95
N ALA A 365 -18.24 -10.10 -5.38
CA ALA A 365 -18.99 -11.08 -6.16
C ALA A 365 -20.04 -10.40 -7.07
N THR A 366 -20.72 -9.35 -6.60
CA THR A 366 -21.77 -8.64 -7.34
C THR A 366 -21.19 -7.94 -8.57
N TYR A 367 -20.05 -7.22 -8.45
CA TYR A 367 -19.50 -6.54 -9.62
C TYR A 367 -18.81 -7.49 -10.60
N ARG A 368 -18.14 -8.52 -10.14
CA ARG A 368 -17.41 -9.47 -11.00
C ARG A 368 -18.36 -10.43 -11.72
N GLN A 369 -19.39 -10.93 -11.04
CA GLN A 369 -20.29 -11.96 -11.57
C GLN A 369 -21.60 -11.39 -12.14
N ASP A 370 -22.25 -10.46 -11.40
CA ASP A 370 -23.58 -9.95 -11.81
C ASP A 370 -23.47 -8.74 -12.72
N TRP A 371 -22.32 -8.04 -12.72
CA TRP A 371 -22.10 -6.76 -13.39
C TRP A 371 -23.05 -5.67 -12.91
N ASP A 372 -23.52 -5.78 -11.64
CA ASP A 372 -24.35 -4.76 -10.99
C ASP A 372 -23.43 -3.79 -10.22
N PHE A 373 -22.83 -2.86 -10.97
CA PHE A 373 -21.83 -1.93 -10.45
C PHE A 373 -22.40 -0.98 -9.41
N VAL A 374 -23.67 -0.60 -9.54
CA VAL A 374 -24.34 0.31 -8.60
C VAL A 374 -24.49 -0.36 -7.23
N ARG A 375 -25.02 -1.56 -7.21
CA ARG A 375 -25.20 -2.32 -5.97
C ARG A 375 -23.87 -2.72 -5.35
N ALA A 376 -22.90 -3.11 -6.16
CA ALA A 376 -21.55 -3.42 -5.69
C ALA A 376 -20.91 -2.24 -4.96
N GLU A 377 -21.01 -1.02 -5.52
CA GLU A 377 -20.50 0.19 -4.86
C GLU A 377 -21.19 0.46 -3.53
N GLN A 378 -22.52 0.29 -3.46
CA GLN A 378 -23.24 0.43 -2.20
C GLN A 378 -22.71 -0.52 -1.11
N TYR A 379 -22.44 -1.76 -1.49
CA TYR A 379 -21.88 -2.76 -0.57
C TYR A 379 -20.44 -2.42 -0.17
N PHE A 380 -19.56 -2.00 -1.10
CA PHE A 380 -18.22 -1.55 -0.74
C PHE A 380 -18.23 -0.37 0.22
N ARG A 381 -19.04 0.65 -0.06
CA ARG A 381 -19.21 1.81 0.83
C ARG A 381 -19.71 1.40 2.22
N LYS A 382 -20.65 0.44 2.27
CA LYS A 382 -21.13 -0.09 3.55
C LYS A 382 -20.04 -0.82 4.31
N ALA A 383 -19.21 -1.64 3.64
CA ALA A 383 -18.09 -2.35 4.25
C ALA A 383 -17.07 -1.40 4.88
N VAL A 384 -16.61 -0.38 4.12
CA VAL A 384 -15.63 0.59 4.63
C VAL A 384 -16.22 1.52 5.71
N ALA A 385 -17.52 1.81 5.66
CA ALA A 385 -18.18 2.60 6.69
C ALA A 385 -18.33 1.84 8.01
N LEU A 386 -18.66 0.53 7.95
CA LEU A 386 -18.79 -0.32 9.12
C LEU A 386 -17.44 -0.62 9.78
N ARG A 387 -16.37 -0.70 8.97
CA ARG A 387 -15.04 -1.07 9.45
C ARG A 387 -13.94 -0.30 8.70
N PRO A 388 -13.71 0.97 9.05
CA PRO A 388 -12.77 1.86 8.36
C PRO A 388 -11.30 1.42 8.45
N GLU A 389 -10.95 0.55 9.40
CA GLU A 389 -9.61 -0.03 9.59
C GLU A 389 -9.42 -1.35 8.84
N TYR A 390 -10.40 -1.78 8.05
CA TYR A 390 -10.30 -3.04 7.33
C TYR A 390 -9.58 -2.86 5.98
N ALA A 391 -8.26 -3.07 5.96
CA ALA A 391 -7.41 -2.89 4.78
C ALA A 391 -7.95 -3.56 3.51
N VAL A 392 -8.49 -4.79 3.63
CA VAL A 392 -9.00 -5.56 2.48
C VAL A 392 -10.26 -4.91 1.87
N ALA A 393 -11.10 -4.24 2.67
CA ALA A 393 -12.26 -3.54 2.13
C ALA A 393 -11.83 -2.32 1.30
N HIS A 394 -10.86 -1.55 1.78
CA HIS A 394 -10.27 -0.43 1.04
C HIS A 394 -9.56 -0.92 -0.23
N GLN A 395 -8.81 -2.03 -0.14
CA GLN A 395 -8.13 -2.67 -1.27
C GLN A 395 -9.12 -3.03 -2.39
N TRP A 396 -10.14 -3.82 -2.08
CA TRP A 396 -11.11 -4.28 -3.09
C TRP A 396 -12.01 -3.17 -3.61
N TYR A 397 -12.35 -2.18 -2.76
CA TYR A 397 -13.05 -0.99 -3.23
C TYR A 397 -12.18 -0.15 -4.16
N GLY A 398 -10.89 -0.03 -3.88
CA GLY A 398 -9.92 0.63 -4.76
C GLY A 398 -9.79 -0.05 -6.12
N GLU A 399 -9.71 -1.39 -6.18
CA GLU A 399 -9.74 -2.16 -7.43
C GLU A 399 -11.01 -1.87 -8.24
N PHE A 400 -12.18 -1.95 -7.59
CA PHE A 400 -13.46 -1.64 -8.22
C PHE A 400 -13.48 -0.21 -8.81
N LEU A 401 -13.01 0.78 -8.07
CA LEU A 401 -12.96 2.17 -8.52
C LEU A 401 -12.02 2.33 -9.73
N GLY A 402 -10.89 1.63 -9.75
CA GLY A 402 -9.96 1.58 -10.86
C GLY A 402 -10.61 1.02 -12.13
N ASP A 403 -11.31 -0.11 -12.04
CA ASP A 403 -12.06 -0.73 -13.13
C ASP A 403 -13.17 0.20 -13.65
N MET A 404 -13.76 1.00 -12.77
CA MET A 404 -14.76 2.04 -13.12
C MET A 404 -14.12 3.35 -13.60
N ARG A 405 -12.80 3.39 -13.82
CA ARG A 405 -11.99 4.53 -14.28
C ARG A 405 -12.02 5.75 -13.33
N ARG A 406 -12.32 5.54 -12.07
CA ARG A 406 -12.29 6.56 -11.02
C ARG A 406 -10.91 6.54 -10.33
N PHE A 407 -9.86 6.83 -11.11
CA PHE A 407 -8.48 6.57 -10.77
C PHE A 407 -7.99 7.28 -9.50
N ASP A 408 -8.34 8.56 -9.29
CA ASP A 408 -7.92 9.28 -8.08
C ASP A 408 -8.54 8.65 -6.83
N GLN A 409 -9.83 8.31 -6.88
CA GLN A 409 -10.51 7.65 -5.77
C GLN A 409 -9.98 6.23 -5.53
N SER A 410 -9.64 5.50 -6.60
CA SER A 410 -8.99 4.20 -6.52
C SER A 410 -7.65 4.30 -5.75
N ILE A 411 -6.80 5.24 -6.16
CA ILE A 411 -5.50 5.46 -5.52
C ILE A 411 -5.67 5.89 -4.06
N ASP A 412 -6.65 6.71 -3.74
CA ASP A 412 -6.92 7.13 -2.35
C ASP A 412 -7.32 5.94 -1.48
N GLU A 413 -8.21 5.06 -1.95
CA GLU A 413 -8.61 3.85 -1.22
C GLU A 413 -7.45 2.84 -1.10
N LEU A 414 -6.66 2.63 -2.17
CA LEU A 414 -5.50 1.74 -2.15
C LEU A 414 -4.38 2.25 -1.22
N ARG A 415 -4.17 3.57 -1.15
CA ARG A 415 -3.26 4.17 -0.16
C ARG A 415 -3.76 4.00 1.27
N ARG A 416 -5.08 4.07 1.50
CA ARG A 416 -5.64 3.75 2.82
C ARG A 416 -5.37 2.29 3.18
N ALA A 417 -5.57 1.37 2.23
CA ALA A 417 -5.24 -0.03 2.43
C ALA A 417 -3.75 -0.23 2.75
N GLU A 418 -2.85 0.45 2.04
CA GLU A 418 -1.40 0.41 2.29
C GLU A 418 -1.03 0.98 3.67
N ASN A 419 -1.62 2.09 4.09
CA ASN A 419 -1.40 2.64 5.42
C ASN A 419 -1.86 1.69 6.53
N LEU A 420 -2.90 0.90 6.30
CA LEU A 420 -3.41 -0.11 7.24
C LEU A 420 -2.60 -1.41 7.20
N ASP A 421 -2.07 -1.80 6.05
CA ASP A 421 -1.27 -3.04 5.87
C ASP A 421 -0.02 -2.78 5.01
N PRO A 422 0.97 -1.99 5.52
CA PRO A 422 2.09 -1.45 4.75
C PRO A 422 3.09 -2.51 4.25
N LEU A 423 3.06 -3.71 4.81
CA LEU A 423 3.90 -4.83 4.39
C LEU A 423 3.13 -5.90 3.61
N SER A 424 1.93 -5.62 3.17
CA SER A 424 1.21 -6.51 2.27
C SER A 424 1.72 -6.35 0.83
N PRO A 425 2.42 -7.35 0.26
CA PRO A 425 2.89 -7.25 -1.12
C PRO A 425 1.74 -7.20 -2.12
N MET A 426 0.56 -7.69 -1.72
CA MET A 426 -0.63 -7.64 -2.55
C MET A 426 -1.22 -6.24 -2.61
N VAL A 427 -1.40 -5.58 -1.46
CA VAL A 427 -1.92 -4.21 -1.41
C VAL A 427 -1.02 -3.26 -2.20
N GLY A 428 0.31 -3.37 -2.03
CA GLY A 428 1.25 -2.57 -2.81
C GLY A 428 1.19 -2.87 -4.31
N SER A 429 1.00 -4.14 -4.72
CA SER A 429 0.83 -4.49 -6.14
C SER A 429 -0.46 -3.92 -6.73
N ASP A 430 -1.56 -3.93 -5.98
CA ASP A 430 -2.82 -3.35 -6.43
C ASP A 430 -2.75 -1.81 -6.46
N LEU A 431 -1.97 -1.18 -5.55
CA LEU A 431 -1.68 0.25 -5.63
C LEU A 431 -0.86 0.60 -6.88
N ALA A 432 0.11 -0.24 -7.22
CA ALA A 432 0.88 -0.08 -8.47
C ALA A 432 -0.01 -0.26 -9.71
N ASP A 433 -0.96 -1.20 -9.68
CA ASP A 433 -1.97 -1.37 -10.73
C ASP A 433 -2.85 -0.13 -10.85
N GLY A 434 -3.32 0.43 -9.73
CA GLY A 434 -4.05 1.70 -9.68
C GLY A 434 -3.24 2.86 -10.30
N TYR A 435 -1.96 2.97 -10.00
CA TYR A 435 -1.07 3.94 -10.65
C TYR A 435 -0.93 3.68 -12.15
N MET A 436 -0.81 2.42 -12.56
CA MET A 436 -0.71 2.03 -13.97
C MET A 436 -1.98 2.43 -14.73
N HIS A 437 -3.16 2.18 -14.18
CA HIS A 437 -4.44 2.57 -14.77
C HIS A 437 -4.61 4.10 -14.87
N ALA A 438 -4.07 4.85 -13.91
CA ALA A 438 -4.02 6.31 -13.93
C ALA A 438 -2.95 6.89 -14.89
N GLY A 439 -2.15 6.06 -15.56
CA GLY A 439 -1.04 6.48 -16.41
C GLY A 439 0.23 6.92 -15.64
N ARG A 440 0.27 6.73 -14.32
CA ARG A 440 1.39 7.07 -13.42
C ARG A 440 2.43 5.95 -13.40
N LEU A 441 2.97 5.63 -14.59
CA LEU A 441 3.78 4.42 -14.80
C LEU A 441 5.10 4.42 -14.03
N THR A 442 5.70 5.58 -13.80
CA THR A 442 6.95 5.69 -13.01
C THR A 442 6.74 5.31 -11.55
N GLU A 443 5.61 5.74 -10.98
CA GLU A 443 5.25 5.42 -9.61
C GLU A 443 4.88 3.95 -9.46
N ALA A 444 4.17 3.39 -10.45
CA ALA A 444 3.88 1.97 -10.51
C ALA A 444 5.16 1.09 -10.55
N ASP A 445 6.14 1.43 -11.44
CA ASP A 445 7.41 0.69 -11.55
C ASP A 445 8.24 0.78 -10.25
N ALA A 446 8.26 1.96 -9.62
CA ALA A 446 8.96 2.17 -8.35
C ALA A 446 8.36 1.34 -7.20
N GLU A 447 7.03 1.32 -7.09
CA GLU A 447 6.34 0.56 -6.05
C GLU A 447 6.55 -0.95 -6.24
N LEU A 448 6.43 -1.46 -7.46
CA LEU A 448 6.69 -2.88 -7.74
C LEU A 448 8.15 -3.27 -7.51
N GLY A 449 9.10 -2.36 -7.81
CA GLY A 449 10.51 -2.56 -7.48
C GLY A 449 10.75 -2.67 -5.98
N ARG A 450 10.07 -1.85 -5.17
CA ARG A 450 10.11 -1.92 -3.70
C ARG A 450 9.56 -3.26 -3.18
N ILE A 451 8.47 -3.74 -3.77
CA ILE A 451 7.89 -5.04 -3.40
C ILE A 451 8.85 -6.19 -3.72
N GLU A 452 9.47 -6.20 -4.89
CA GLU A 452 10.44 -7.23 -5.27
C GLU A 452 11.69 -7.25 -4.38
N GLU A 453 12.14 -6.08 -3.89
CA GLU A 453 13.25 -6.01 -2.93
C GLU A 453 12.90 -6.64 -1.58
N ILE A 454 11.66 -6.48 -1.13
CA ILE A 454 11.21 -6.99 0.18
C ILE A 454 10.74 -8.44 0.07
N TYR A 455 10.08 -8.79 -1.02
CA TYR A 455 9.44 -10.09 -1.27
C TYR A 455 9.88 -10.67 -2.61
N PRO A 456 11.14 -11.13 -2.75
CA PRO A 456 11.69 -11.58 -4.03
C PRO A 456 10.98 -12.81 -4.63
N ASP A 457 10.22 -13.55 -3.82
CA ASP A 457 9.47 -14.73 -4.28
C ASP A 457 7.98 -14.42 -4.56
N PHE A 458 7.57 -13.16 -4.47
CA PHE A 458 6.18 -12.78 -4.68
C PHE A 458 5.86 -12.59 -6.17
N LEU A 459 5.46 -13.67 -6.82
CA LEU A 459 5.22 -13.75 -8.26
C LEU A 459 4.28 -12.68 -8.85
N PRO A 460 3.18 -12.25 -8.20
CA PRO A 460 2.30 -11.23 -8.77
C PRO A 460 3.00 -9.91 -9.07
N ALA A 461 3.98 -9.47 -8.26
CA ALA A 461 4.70 -8.23 -8.50
C ALA A 461 5.43 -8.23 -9.86
N TYR A 462 6.05 -9.35 -10.23
CA TYR A 462 6.70 -9.50 -11.53
C TYR A 462 5.73 -9.37 -12.69
N ILE A 463 4.53 -9.97 -12.58
CA ILE A 463 3.49 -9.88 -13.63
C ILE A 463 3.04 -8.43 -13.83
N TYR A 464 2.74 -7.72 -12.75
CA TYR A 464 2.36 -6.30 -12.84
C TYR A 464 3.52 -5.45 -13.38
N ARG A 465 4.76 -5.72 -12.97
CA ARG A 465 5.92 -4.96 -13.43
C ARG A 465 6.23 -5.18 -14.91
N ILE A 466 6.07 -6.40 -15.41
CA ILE A 466 6.12 -6.68 -16.85
C ILE A 466 5.12 -5.82 -17.61
N GLN A 467 3.87 -5.74 -17.14
CA GLN A 467 2.83 -4.92 -17.78
C GLN A 467 3.17 -3.43 -17.74
N VAL A 468 3.63 -2.91 -16.60
CA VAL A 468 4.03 -1.51 -16.44
C VAL A 468 5.19 -1.17 -17.38
N GLN A 469 6.24 -2.00 -17.42
CA GLN A 469 7.41 -1.77 -18.29
C GLN A 469 7.07 -1.88 -19.76
N THR A 470 6.18 -2.81 -20.14
CA THR A 470 5.64 -2.90 -21.51
C THR A 470 4.92 -1.59 -21.89
N ARG A 471 4.04 -1.05 -21.02
CA ARG A 471 3.37 0.24 -21.26
C ARG A 471 4.33 1.43 -21.32
N MET A 472 5.44 1.37 -20.60
CA MET A 472 6.52 2.37 -20.70
C MET A 472 7.33 2.24 -22.01
N GLY A 473 7.09 1.23 -22.84
CA GLY A 473 7.89 0.90 -24.02
C GLY A 473 9.26 0.27 -23.67
N LYS A 474 9.49 -0.12 -22.42
CA LYS A 474 10.74 -0.71 -21.92
C LYS A 474 10.73 -2.23 -22.09
N LEU A 475 10.56 -2.71 -23.32
CA LEU A 475 10.36 -4.13 -23.60
C LEU A 475 11.53 -5.03 -23.18
N ASP A 476 12.77 -4.53 -23.22
CA ASP A 476 13.94 -5.29 -22.75
C ASP A 476 13.94 -5.45 -21.24
N ALA A 477 13.53 -4.42 -20.50
CA ALA A 477 13.35 -4.52 -19.06
C ALA A 477 12.22 -5.50 -18.70
N ALA A 478 11.08 -5.41 -19.40
CA ALA A 478 9.97 -6.35 -19.24
C ALA A 478 10.41 -7.82 -19.50
N ALA A 479 11.29 -8.05 -20.47
CA ALA A 479 11.85 -9.37 -20.74
C ALA A 479 12.72 -9.89 -19.58
N ILE A 480 13.53 -9.01 -18.96
CA ILE A 480 14.34 -9.36 -17.78
C ILE A 480 13.42 -9.75 -16.60
N GLU A 481 12.35 -9.01 -16.36
CA GLU A 481 11.38 -9.36 -15.30
C GLU A 481 10.66 -10.68 -15.61
N ALA A 482 10.34 -10.94 -16.88
CA ALA A 482 9.73 -12.19 -17.29
C ALA A 482 10.68 -13.39 -17.17
N GLU A 483 12.00 -13.20 -17.35
CA GLU A 483 13.03 -14.23 -17.09
C GLU A 483 13.14 -14.53 -15.59
N LYS A 484 13.08 -13.51 -14.70
CA LYS A 484 13.04 -13.70 -13.25
C LYS A 484 11.78 -14.48 -12.85
N TYR A 485 10.62 -14.07 -13.36
CA TYR A 485 9.37 -14.78 -13.13
C TYR A 485 9.46 -16.25 -13.53
N GLN A 486 9.99 -16.53 -14.71
CA GLN A 486 10.17 -17.92 -15.19
C GLN A 486 11.11 -18.73 -14.29
N ALA A 487 12.18 -18.12 -13.79
CA ALA A 487 13.12 -18.78 -12.88
C ALA A 487 12.45 -19.21 -11.56
N LEU A 488 11.51 -18.40 -11.05
CA LEU A 488 10.81 -18.66 -9.79
C LEU A 488 9.60 -19.60 -9.97
N SER A 489 8.80 -19.37 -11.01
CA SER A 489 7.51 -20.08 -11.24
C SER A 489 7.62 -21.33 -12.11
N HIS A 490 8.72 -21.46 -12.85
CA HIS A 490 8.91 -22.41 -13.96
C HIS A 490 7.90 -22.23 -15.12
N ASP A 491 7.18 -21.09 -15.18
CA ASP A 491 6.27 -20.72 -16.27
C ASP A 491 6.92 -19.68 -17.20
N GLY A 492 7.24 -20.11 -18.41
CA GLY A 492 7.81 -19.24 -19.46
C GLY A 492 6.78 -18.47 -20.29
N THR A 493 5.50 -18.55 -19.96
CA THR A 493 4.42 -17.92 -20.73
C THR A 493 4.56 -16.39 -20.77
N PRO A 494 4.81 -15.65 -19.67
CA PRO A 494 5.01 -14.20 -19.72
C PRO A 494 6.16 -13.79 -20.62
N LEU A 495 7.29 -14.50 -20.58
CA LEU A 495 8.44 -14.21 -21.44
C LEU A 495 8.11 -14.41 -22.93
N GLN A 496 7.33 -15.44 -23.27
CA GLN A 496 6.89 -15.65 -24.65
C GLN A 496 5.98 -14.50 -25.11
N VAL A 497 5.10 -14.01 -24.27
CA VAL A 497 4.23 -12.86 -24.57
C VAL A 497 5.07 -11.61 -24.80
N VAL A 498 6.01 -11.26 -23.93
CA VAL A 498 6.91 -10.11 -24.10
C VAL A 498 7.70 -10.20 -25.40
N ARG A 499 8.17 -11.39 -25.79
CA ARG A 499 8.87 -11.58 -27.07
C ARG A 499 7.95 -11.35 -28.28
N ILE A 500 6.68 -11.72 -28.19
CA ILE A 500 5.68 -11.42 -29.22
C ILE A 500 5.48 -9.90 -29.31
N GLU A 501 5.40 -9.20 -28.19
CA GLU A 501 5.31 -7.73 -28.10
C GLU A 501 6.53 -7.05 -28.73
N GLN A 502 7.75 -7.52 -28.41
CA GLN A 502 8.98 -7.02 -29.03
C GLN A 502 8.97 -7.18 -30.55
N MET A 503 8.59 -8.37 -31.05
CA MET A 503 8.48 -8.61 -32.50
C MET A 503 7.47 -7.67 -33.15
N SER A 504 6.31 -7.49 -32.54
CA SER A 504 5.26 -6.59 -33.04
C SER A 504 5.74 -5.13 -33.08
N ALA A 505 6.40 -4.67 -32.02
CA ALA A 505 6.96 -3.32 -31.92
C ALA A 505 8.06 -3.05 -32.96
N MET A 506 8.84 -4.07 -33.34
CA MET A 506 9.86 -4.00 -34.41
C MET A 506 9.25 -4.09 -35.82
N GLY A 507 7.93 -4.18 -35.93
CA GLY A 507 7.24 -4.33 -37.24
C GLY A 507 7.27 -5.75 -37.81
N ASN A 508 7.82 -6.75 -37.11
CA ASN A 508 7.80 -8.15 -37.52
C ASN A 508 6.50 -8.84 -37.13
N VAL A 509 5.37 -8.29 -37.62
CA VAL A 509 4.03 -8.76 -37.29
C VAL A 509 3.80 -10.21 -37.68
N ASP A 510 4.30 -10.65 -38.82
CA ASP A 510 4.17 -12.06 -39.28
C ASP A 510 4.94 -13.03 -38.38
N GLY A 511 6.11 -12.62 -37.87
CA GLY A 511 6.86 -13.37 -36.88
C GLY A 511 6.08 -13.49 -35.56
N ALA A 512 5.55 -12.38 -35.09
CA ALA A 512 4.72 -12.30 -33.89
C ALA A 512 3.47 -13.21 -34.00
N ARG A 513 2.76 -13.18 -35.14
CA ARG A 513 1.60 -14.06 -35.40
C ARG A 513 1.94 -15.54 -35.38
N ARG A 514 3.07 -15.94 -36.03
CA ARG A 514 3.51 -17.34 -35.99
C ARG A 514 3.82 -17.80 -34.57
N GLN A 515 4.51 -16.97 -33.80
CA GLN A 515 4.83 -17.30 -32.40
C GLN A 515 3.58 -17.36 -31.54
N LEU A 516 2.64 -16.43 -31.71
CA LEU A 516 1.34 -16.47 -31.03
C LEU A 516 0.57 -17.75 -31.38
N SER A 517 0.51 -18.13 -32.67
CA SER A 517 -0.15 -19.37 -33.10
C SER A 517 0.45 -20.61 -32.42
N GLY A 518 1.80 -20.65 -32.29
CA GLY A 518 2.50 -21.72 -31.57
C GLY A 518 2.13 -21.74 -30.07
N LEU A 519 2.09 -20.56 -29.43
CA LEU A 519 1.72 -20.41 -28.03
C LEU A 519 0.28 -20.87 -27.78
N LEU A 520 -0.68 -20.42 -28.60
CA LEU A 520 -2.09 -20.78 -28.47
C LEU A 520 -2.36 -22.26 -28.76
N GLY A 521 -1.60 -22.86 -29.70
CA GLY A 521 -1.68 -24.31 -29.98
C GLY A 521 -1.04 -25.20 -28.93
N GLY A 522 -0.17 -24.65 -28.10
CA GLY A 522 0.57 -25.34 -27.04
C GLY A 522 -0.26 -25.64 -25.79
N ALA A 523 0.40 -26.22 -24.79
CA ALA A 523 -0.23 -26.57 -23.52
C ALA A 523 -0.74 -25.32 -22.77
N ALA A 524 0.07 -24.26 -22.72
CA ALA A 524 -0.28 -22.99 -22.10
C ALA A 524 -1.51 -22.36 -22.75
N GLY A 525 -1.56 -22.28 -24.10
CA GLY A 525 -2.68 -21.66 -24.81
C GLY A 525 -4.03 -22.38 -24.59
N ARG A 526 -4.01 -23.70 -24.38
CA ARG A 526 -5.24 -24.46 -24.06
C ARG A 526 -5.84 -24.09 -22.68
N SER A 527 -5.04 -23.52 -21.80
CA SER A 527 -5.51 -23.07 -20.48
C SER A 527 -5.98 -21.61 -20.48
N PHE A 528 -5.73 -20.85 -21.55
CA PHE A 528 -6.13 -19.44 -21.62
C PHE A 528 -7.66 -19.31 -21.68
N SER A 529 -8.16 -18.31 -20.94
CA SER A 529 -9.54 -17.88 -21.11
C SER A 529 -9.73 -17.20 -22.48
N ALA A 530 -10.97 -17.18 -22.97
CA ALA A 530 -11.29 -16.45 -24.19
C ALA A 530 -10.91 -14.96 -24.09
N TYR A 531 -11.04 -14.37 -22.91
CA TYR A 531 -10.60 -12.99 -22.65
C TYR A 531 -9.08 -12.83 -22.88
N ARG A 532 -8.26 -13.71 -22.31
CA ARG A 532 -6.80 -13.67 -22.49
C ARG A 532 -6.39 -13.95 -23.94
N THR A 533 -7.05 -14.87 -24.61
CA THR A 533 -6.82 -15.14 -26.02
C THR A 533 -7.10 -13.91 -26.88
N ALA A 534 -8.19 -13.19 -26.60
CA ALA A 534 -8.53 -11.94 -27.30
C ALA A 534 -7.43 -10.89 -27.16
N GLN A 535 -6.92 -10.66 -25.93
CA GLN A 535 -5.81 -9.72 -25.69
C GLN A 535 -4.61 -10.02 -26.58
N LEU A 536 -4.18 -11.30 -26.62
CA LEU A 536 -3.02 -11.73 -27.39
C LEU A 536 -3.24 -11.62 -28.92
N ARG A 537 -4.47 -11.80 -29.39
CA ARG A 537 -4.81 -11.60 -30.80
C ARG A 537 -4.77 -10.12 -31.20
N PHE A 538 -5.31 -9.23 -30.39
CA PHE A 538 -5.24 -7.80 -30.65
C PHE A 538 -3.80 -7.28 -30.66
N LEU A 539 -2.95 -7.84 -29.82
CA LEU A 539 -1.52 -7.51 -29.78
C LEU A 539 -0.82 -7.68 -31.14
N VAL A 540 -1.25 -8.65 -31.95
CA VAL A 540 -0.67 -8.92 -33.27
C VAL A 540 -1.58 -8.49 -34.43
N GLY A 541 -2.62 -7.70 -34.16
CA GLY A 541 -3.56 -7.17 -35.16
C GLY A 541 -4.46 -8.24 -35.80
N GLU A 542 -4.83 -9.28 -35.06
CA GLU A 542 -5.85 -10.26 -35.44
C GLU A 542 -7.23 -9.85 -34.87
N ASP A 543 -7.76 -8.70 -35.36
CA ASP A 543 -8.94 -8.06 -34.77
C ASP A 543 -10.20 -8.95 -34.82
N ASP A 544 -10.55 -9.53 -35.98
CA ASP A 544 -11.76 -10.34 -36.09
C ASP A 544 -11.74 -11.61 -35.24
N PRO A 545 -10.67 -12.40 -35.20
CA PRO A 545 -10.53 -13.48 -34.24
C PRO A 545 -10.56 -12.99 -32.78
N GLY A 546 -9.92 -11.86 -32.46
CA GLY A 546 -9.92 -11.25 -31.14
C GLY A 546 -11.33 -10.89 -30.66
N TYR A 547 -12.14 -10.27 -31.54
CA TYR A 547 -13.55 -10.00 -31.24
C TYR A 547 -14.39 -11.27 -31.10
N THR A 548 -14.08 -12.31 -31.85
CA THR A 548 -14.76 -13.61 -31.69
C THR A 548 -14.51 -14.18 -30.29
N ASP A 549 -13.28 -14.10 -29.82
CA ASP A 549 -12.92 -14.54 -28.47
C ASP A 549 -13.54 -13.64 -27.38
N LEU A 550 -13.60 -12.31 -27.56
CA LEU A 550 -14.30 -11.41 -26.64
C LEU A 550 -15.80 -11.71 -26.55
N GLU A 551 -16.46 -11.97 -27.68
CA GLU A 551 -17.86 -12.38 -27.70
C GLU A 551 -18.06 -13.72 -26.99
N GLN A 552 -17.12 -14.63 -27.10
CA GLN A 552 -17.15 -15.89 -26.34
C GLN A 552 -17.00 -15.63 -24.85
N ALA A 553 -16.07 -14.74 -24.44
CA ALA A 553 -15.90 -14.31 -23.06
C ALA A 553 -17.20 -13.70 -22.50
N TYR A 554 -17.89 -12.85 -23.31
CA TYR A 554 -19.18 -12.25 -22.94
C TYR A 554 -20.28 -13.31 -22.74
N ARG A 555 -20.42 -14.25 -23.68
CA ARG A 555 -21.43 -15.31 -23.59
C ARG A 555 -21.20 -16.22 -22.38
N ARG A 556 -19.94 -16.46 -22.01
CA ARG A 556 -19.56 -17.22 -20.81
C ARG A 556 -19.60 -16.41 -19.53
N ARG A 557 -19.97 -15.13 -19.63
CA ARG A 557 -20.00 -14.18 -18.53
C ARG A 557 -18.67 -14.13 -17.76
N SER A 558 -17.57 -14.02 -18.53
CA SER A 558 -16.23 -13.94 -17.95
C SER A 558 -16.11 -12.73 -17.03
N TRP A 559 -15.77 -12.97 -15.81
CA TRP A 559 -15.59 -11.93 -14.79
C TRP A 559 -14.47 -10.92 -15.12
N TRP A 560 -13.53 -11.29 -15.99
CA TRP A 560 -12.47 -10.41 -16.48
C TRP A 560 -13.01 -9.25 -17.36
N LEU A 561 -14.18 -9.36 -17.92
CA LEU A 561 -14.71 -8.32 -18.80
C LEU A 561 -14.92 -6.97 -18.10
N VAL A 562 -15.02 -6.95 -16.77
CA VAL A 562 -15.16 -5.69 -16.03
C VAL A 562 -13.90 -4.84 -16.08
N THR A 563 -12.73 -5.44 -16.32
CA THR A 563 -11.45 -4.73 -16.42
C THR A 563 -11.14 -4.24 -17.84
N MET A 564 -11.95 -4.60 -18.86
CA MET A 564 -11.60 -4.40 -20.28
C MET A 564 -11.34 -2.92 -20.64
N LEU A 565 -11.92 -1.97 -19.92
CA LEU A 565 -11.72 -0.54 -20.19
C LEU A 565 -10.34 -0.02 -19.74
N VAL A 566 -9.70 -0.69 -18.82
CA VAL A 566 -8.42 -0.28 -18.22
C VAL A 566 -7.27 -1.22 -18.58
N ASP A 567 -7.59 -2.45 -19.00
CA ASP A 567 -6.61 -3.48 -19.34
C ASP A 567 -5.77 -3.07 -20.57
N PRO A 568 -4.44 -3.00 -20.44
CA PRO A 568 -3.54 -2.60 -21.52
C PRO A 568 -3.64 -3.46 -22.78
N GLY A 569 -4.00 -4.73 -22.64
CA GLY A 569 -4.12 -5.66 -23.77
C GLY A 569 -5.18 -5.25 -24.81
N PHE A 570 -6.02 -4.23 -24.50
CA PHE A 570 -7.02 -3.70 -25.43
C PHE A 570 -6.75 -2.28 -25.90
N ASP A 571 -5.60 -1.68 -25.59
CA ASP A 571 -5.30 -0.30 -25.97
C ASP A 571 -5.44 -0.06 -27.48
N ALA A 572 -5.05 -1.02 -28.32
CA ALA A 572 -5.12 -0.93 -29.77
C ALA A 572 -6.56 -0.88 -30.30
N VAL A 573 -7.53 -1.46 -29.60
CA VAL A 573 -8.92 -1.61 -30.06
C VAL A 573 -9.92 -0.85 -29.21
N ARG A 574 -9.49 -0.22 -28.13
CA ARG A 574 -10.35 0.43 -27.12
C ARG A 574 -11.28 1.51 -27.70
N SER A 575 -10.82 2.22 -28.73
CA SER A 575 -11.60 3.26 -29.44
C SER A 575 -12.49 2.70 -30.56
N GLN A 576 -12.41 1.42 -30.88
CA GLN A 576 -13.19 0.83 -31.98
C GLN A 576 -14.66 0.67 -31.58
N PRO A 577 -15.62 0.93 -32.49
CA PRO A 577 -17.07 0.85 -32.18
C PRO A 577 -17.50 -0.52 -31.63
N ARG A 578 -16.91 -1.62 -32.13
CA ARG A 578 -17.22 -2.99 -31.65
C ARG A 578 -16.84 -3.17 -30.20
N PHE A 579 -15.69 -2.63 -29.79
CA PHE A 579 -15.22 -2.69 -28.40
C PHE A 579 -16.13 -1.86 -27.48
N ILE A 580 -16.46 -0.64 -27.88
CA ILE A 580 -17.33 0.26 -27.13
C ILE A 580 -18.72 -0.36 -26.94
N GLU A 581 -19.29 -0.97 -27.99
CA GLU A 581 -20.57 -1.66 -27.91
C GLU A 581 -20.54 -2.85 -26.96
N LEU A 582 -19.45 -3.63 -26.96
CA LEU A 582 -19.30 -4.75 -26.02
C LEU A 582 -19.19 -4.24 -24.57
N ALA A 583 -18.40 -3.19 -24.33
CA ALA A 583 -18.29 -2.55 -23.01
C ALA A 583 -19.64 -2.02 -22.51
N ARG A 584 -20.45 -1.42 -23.42
CA ARG A 584 -21.81 -0.98 -23.12
C ARG A 584 -22.73 -2.14 -22.74
N ARG A 585 -22.63 -3.28 -23.42
CA ARG A 585 -23.41 -4.50 -23.12
C ARG A 585 -23.02 -5.12 -21.77
N VAL A 586 -21.77 -4.97 -21.34
CA VAL A 586 -21.32 -5.33 -19.99
C VAL A 586 -21.85 -4.34 -18.94
N GLY A 587 -22.24 -3.14 -19.34
CA GLY A 587 -22.73 -2.07 -18.46
C GLY A 587 -21.62 -1.17 -17.92
N LEU A 588 -20.44 -1.20 -18.53
CA LEU A 588 -19.28 -0.38 -18.10
C LEU A 588 -19.49 1.11 -18.44
N PRO A 589 -18.88 2.04 -17.67
CA PRO A 589 -18.99 3.47 -17.92
C PRO A 589 -18.44 3.84 -19.31
N GLN A 590 -19.14 4.75 -20.02
CA GLN A 590 -18.76 5.15 -21.38
C GLN A 590 -17.61 6.16 -21.36
N PHE A 591 -16.73 6.10 -22.37
CA PHE A 591 -15.57 6.98 -22.51
C PHE A 591 -15.89 8.48 -22.57
N ASN A 592 -17.09 8.86 -23.05
CA ASN A 592 -17.49 10.25 -23.28
C ASN A 592 -18.27 10.88 -22.12
N GLN A 593 -18.45 10.19 -21.01
CA GLN A 593 -18.95 10.84 -19.81
C GLN A 593 -17.75 11.43 -19.06
N PRO A 594 -17.82 12.71 -18.61
CA PRO A 594 -16.82 13.23 -17.66
C PRO A 594 -16.68 12.26 -16.51
N SER A 595 -15.51 12.18 -15.92
CA SER A 595 -15.20 11.35 -14.74
C SER A 595 -16.09 11.62 -13.51
N GLU A 596 -17.00 12.56 -13.61
CA GLU A 596 -18.14 12.79 -12.75
C GLU A 596 -19.42 12.26 -13.42
N VAL A 597 -19.58 10.94 -13.49
CA VAL A 597 -20.92 10.41 -13.28
C VAL A 597 -21.19 10.61 -11.79
N ALA A 598 -21.63 11.79 -11.45
CA ALA A 598 -22.41 11.98 -10.26
C ALA A 598 -23.59 10.99 -10.38
N TYR A 599 -23.44 9.80 -9.82
CA TYR A 599 -24.60 9.05 -9.36
C TYR A 599 -25.20 9.95 -8.26
N SER A 600 -26.04 10.88 -8.71
CA SER A 600 -27.00 11.55 -7.85
C SER A 600 -27.82 10.42 -7.23
N ILE A 601 -27.36 9.96 -6.08
CA ILE A 601 -28.23 9.26 -5.16
C ILE A 601 -29.19 10.36 -4.71
N ALA A 602 -30.37 10.38 -5.35
CA ALA A 602 -31.50 11.05 -4.75
C ALA A 602 -31.55 10.57 -3.30
N ALA A 603 -31.33 11.51 -2.39
CA ALA A 603 -31.63 11.34 -1.01
C ALA A 603 -33.14 11.06 -0.93
N GLU A 604 -33.50 9.81 -0.79
CA GLU A 604 -34.81 9.42 -0.28
C GLU A 604 -34.65 9.10 1.20
N HIS A 605 -35.39 9.84 1.96
CA HIS A 605 -35.55 9.93 3.41
C HIS A 605 -35.73 8.58 4.14
#